data_1d1a122c974cd7a11c500c9fefc0dc5d
#
_entry.id   1d1a122c974cd7a11c500c9fefc0dc5d
#
_cell.length_a   1.000
_cell.length_b   1.000
_cell.length_c   1.000
_cell.angle_alpha   90.00
_cell.angle_beta   90.00
_cell.angle_gamma   90.00
#
_symmetry.space_group_name_H-M   'P 1'
#
loop_
_entity.id
_entity.type
_entity.pdbx_description
1 polymer ?
#
loop_
_entity_poly.entity_id
_entity_poly.type
_entity_poly.pdbx_seq_one_letter_code
_entity_poly.pdbx_strand_id
1 'polypeptide(L)'
;MKKFLLILAVVFGLSTMAMAQQKGDAFIGGAIGFSAGTDQSASFGLAVEGGGFVANRLALSGSVAYNLIGGEIHAITFGPKLSYYARLADKFYYTPGVSVVGAYVNVGGADTGDVGIGLDLAAFEFRPTPHFGMNIDLFSMSALFNNGFSFSADMMMNTSVSFRYYF
;
A
#
# COMPACT_ATOMS: atom_id res chain seq x y z
N MET A 1 2.54 20.14 18.37
CA MET A 1 3.82 19.73 17.77
C MET A 1 4.66 18.86 18.70
N LYS A 2 4.93 19.25 19.98
CA LYS A 2 5.77 18.43 20.89
C LYS A 2 5.24 17.00 21.14
N LYS A 3 3.92 16.79 21.24
CA LYS A 3 3.29 15.47 21.44
C LYS A 3 3.46 14.56 20.21
N PHE A 4 3.43 15.11 19.00
CA PHE A 4 3.64 14.36 17.77
C PHE A 4 5.10 13.89 17.61
N LEU A 5 6.06 14.75 17.97
CA LEU A 5 7.48 14.39 18.02
C LEU A 5 7.78 13.31 19.05
N LEU A 6 7.06 13.30 20.16
CA LEU A 6 7.25 12.31 21.24
C LEU A 6 6.69 10.94 20.82
N ILE A 7 5.55 10.90 20.12
CA ILE A 7 5.00 9.68 19.53
C ILE A 7 5.97 9.13 18.47
N LEU A 8 6.49 9.99 17.60
CA LEU A 8 7.49 9.61 16.59
C LEU A 8 8.77 9.04 17.24
N ALA A 9 9.26 9.66 18.32
CA ALA A 9 10.43 9.19 19.06
C ALA A 9 10.20 7.85 19.77
N VAL A 10 9.00 7.60 20.29
CA VAL A 10 8.62 6.32 20.89
C VAL A 10 8.53 5.23 19.83
N VAL A 11 7.93 5.51 18.66
CA VAL A 11 7.85 4.56 17.54
C VAL A 11 9.25 4.19 17.01
N PHE A 12 10.17 5.17 16.94
CA PHE A 12 11.55 4.92 16.49
C PHE A 12 12.47 4.34 17.56
N GLY A 13 12.14 4.51 18.85
CA GLY A 13 13.00 4.13 19.98
C GLY A 13 12.84 2.70 20.50
N LEU A 14 11.80 1.96 20.10
CA LEU A 14 11.51 0.60 20.59
C LEU A 14 12.14 -0.53 19.75
N SER A 15 13.17 -0.25 19.01
CA SER A 15 13.77 -1.20 18.06
C SER A 15 14.82 -2.10 18.70
N THR A 16 14.43 -3.25 19.19
CA THR A 16 15.34 -4.38 19.38
C THR A 16 15.60 -5.08 18.05
N MET A 17 16.85 -5.49 17.82
CA MET A 17 17.34 -6.12 16.59
C MET A 17 16.59 -7.43 16.27
N ALA A 18 15.44 -7.35 15.62
CA ALA A 18 14.80 -8.49 14.99
C ALA A 18 15.07 -8.44 13.48
N MET A 19 15.46 -9.57 12.89
CA MET A 19 15.50 -9.70 11.43
C MET A 19 14.05 -9.73 10.96
N ALA A 20 13.53 -8.56 10.55
CA ALA A 20 12.17 -8.42 10.03
C ALA A 20 11.91 -9.42 8.90
N GLN A 21 10.75 -10.07 8.89
CA GLN A 21 10.21 -11.13 8.03
C GLN A 21 10.12 -12.51 8.71
N GLN A 22 10.25 -12.56 10.00
CA GLN A 22 9.91 -13.74 10.76
C GLN A 22 8.45 -13.69 11.20
N LYS A 23 7.88 -14.87 11.41
CA LYS A 23 6.54 -14.95 11.97
C LYS A 23 6.45 -14.16 13.27
N GLY A 24 5.50 -13.22 13.34
CA GLY A 24 5.27 -12.37 14.50
C GLY A 24 5.79 -10.94 14.34
N ASP A 25 6.67 -10.65 13.37
CA ASP A 25 7.07 -9.28 13.08
C ASP A 25 5.89 -8.49 12.54
N ALA A 26 5.78 -7.23 12.94
CA ALA A 26 4.71 -6.34 12.50
C ALA A 26 5.28 -5.12 11.76
N PHE A 27 4.45 -4.46 10.98
CA PHE A 27 4.80 -3.23 10.30
C PHE A 27 3.62 -2.27 10.16
N ILE A 28 3.96 -1.00 10.02
CA ILE A 28 3.04 0.05 9.61
C ILE A 28 3.67 0.79 8.44
N GLY A 29 2.85 1.19 7.48
CA GLY A 29 3.31 1.89 6.30
C GLY A 29 2.35 2.97 5.84
N GLY A 30 2.82 3.77 4.89
CA GLY A 30 2.00 4.79 4.26
C GLY A 30 2.61 5.28 2.96
N ALA A 31 1.77 5.86 2.13
CA ALA A 31 2.14 6.49 0.88
C ALA A 31 1.39 7.81 0.70
N ILE A 32 2.03 8.74 0.03
CA ILE A 32 1.42 9.99 -0.44
C ILE A 32 1.71 10.07 -1.93
N GLY A 33 0.67 10.30 -2.71
CA GLY A 33 0.75 10.45 -4.16
C GLY A 33 0.19 11.79 -4.61
N PHE A 34 0.80 12.35 -5.64
CA PHE A 34 0.28 13.51 -6.35
C PHE A 34 0.54 13.33 -7.83
N SER A 35 -0.45 13.56 -8.66
CA SER A 35 -0.28 13.61 -10.11
C SER A 35 -0.99 14.82 -10.69
N ALA A 36 -0.37 15.43 -11.70
CA ALA A 36 -0.95 16.50 -12.49
C ALA A 36 -0.39 16.42 -13.92
N GLY A 37 -1.24 16.62 -14.91
CA GLY A 37 -0.86 16.60 -16.32
C GLY A 37 -1.64 17.64 -17.11
N THR A 38 -1.16 17.98 -18.31
CA THR A 38 -1.76 19.02 -19.16
C THR A 38 -3.17 18.68 -19.60
N ASP A 39 -3.48 17.38 -19.74
CA ASP A 39 -4.79 16.86 -20.18
C ASP A 39 -5.44 15.93 -19.14
N GLN A 40 -4.91 15.90 -17.92
CA GLN A 40 -5.43 15.06 -16.84
C GLN A 40 -5.78 15.91 -15.63
N SER A 41 -6.89 15.57 -14.99
CA SER A 41 -7.27 16.18 -13.71
C SER A 41 -6.20 15.90 -12.66
N ALA A 42 -5.79 16.93 -11.92
CA ALA A 42 -4.87 16.74 -10.79
C ALA A 42 -5.44 15.75 -9.78
N SER A 43 -4.61 14.87 -9.25
CA SER A 43 -5.02 13.94 -8.20
C SER A 43 -4.09 14.01 -7.00
N PHE A 44 -4.66 13.78 -5.83
CA PHE A 44 -3.97 13.63 -4.56
C PHE A 44 -4.38 12.32 -3.92
N GLY A 45 -3.42 11.54 -3.44
CA GLY A 45 -3.66 10.28 -2.76
C GLY A 45 -2.92 10.18 -1.44
N LEU A 46 -3.57 9.59 -0.45
CA LEU A 46 -3.00 9.23 0.84
C LEU A 46 -3.37 7.78 1.14
N ALA A 47 -2.38 6.97 1.53
CA ALA A 47 -2.63 5.60 1.95
C ALA A 47 -1.93 5.30 3.28
N VAL A 48 -2.56 4.45 4.08
CA VAL A 48 -1.97 3.84 5.28
C VAL A 48 -2.15 2.34 5.21
N GLU A 49 -1.16 1.61 5.69
CA GLU A 49 -1.14 0.15 5.73
C GLU A 49 -0.62 -0.30 7.10
N GLY A 50 -1.16 -1.39 7.61
CA GLY A 50 -0.64 -2.05 8.80
C GLY A 50 -0.75 -3.55 8.64
N GLY A 51 0.23 -4.30 9.14
CA GLY A 51 0.24 -5.75 8.99
C GLY A 51 1.31 -6.45 9.80
N GLY A 52 1.41 -7.75 9.59
CA GLY A 52 2.41 -8.57 10.23
C GLY A 52 2.69 -9.86 9.47
N PHE A 53 3.81 -10.49 9.81
CA PHE A 53 4.20 -11.76 9.23
C PHE A 53 3.49 -12.92 9.93
N VAL A 54 2.54 -13.53 9.21
CA VAL A 54 1.77 -14.72 9.69
C VAL A 54 2.57 -16.00 9.59
N ALA A 55 3.56 -16.01 8.68
CA ALA A 55 4.57 -17.07 8.57
C ALA A 55 5.88 -16.42 8.07
N ASN A 56 6.98 -17.17 8.09
CA ASN A 56 8.25 -16.67 7.55
C ASN A 56 8.06 -16.24 6.08
N ARG A 57 8.38 -15.00 5.77
CA ARG A 57 8.25 -14.39 4.44
C ARG A 57 6.80 -14.22 3.93
N LEU A 58 5.78 -14.49 4.73
CA LEU A 58 4.38 -14.32 4.35
C LEU A 58 3.73 -13.31 5.28
N ALA A 59 3.37 -12.15 4.74
CA ALA A 59 2.75 -11.06 5.47
C ALA A 59 1.27 -10.94 5.11
N LEU A 60 0.44 -10.73 6.13
CA LEU A 60 -0.96 -10.32 6.01
C LEU A 60 -1.05 -8.86 6.48
N SER A 61 -1.59 -8.00 5.64
CA SER A 61 -1.80 -6.59 5.94
C SER A 61 -3.23 -6.15 5.62
N GLY A 62 -3.60 -4.99 6.16
CA GLY A 62 -4.80 -4.26 5.78
C GLY A 62 -4.41 -2.84 5.42
N SER A 63 -5.07 -2.26 4.41
CA SER A 63 -4.82 -0.90 3.96
C SER A 63 -6.09 -0.11 3.79
N VAL A 64 -5.96 1.20 3.94
CA VAL A 64 -6.99 2.18 3.57
C VAL A 64 -6.29 3.27 2.77
N ALA A 65 -6.85 3.61 1.63
CA ALA A 65 -6.37 4.72 0.81
C ALA A 65 -7.52 5.66 0.45
N TYR A 66 -7.21 6.94 0.40
CA TYR A 66 -8.10 8.00 -0.04
C TYR A 66 -7.48 8.71 -1.24
N ASN A 67 -8.27 8.90 -2.29
CA ASN A 67 -7.87 9.61 -3.49
C ASN A 67 -8.88 10.71 -3.80
N LEU A 68 -8.37 11.89 -4.10
CA LEU A 68 -9.12 13.04 -4.59
C LEU A 68 -8.68 13.33 -6.02
N ILE A 69 -9.59 13.27 -6.98
CA ILE A 69 -9.30 13.44 -8.41
C ILE A 69 -10.13 14.61 -8.94
N GLY A 70 -9.45 15.59 -9.55
CA GLY A 70 -10.10 16.79 -10.13
C GLY A 70 -10.79 17.69 -9.11
N GLY A 71 -10.61 17.44 -7.82
CA GLY A 71 -11.31 18.18 -6.76
C GLY A 71 -12.78 17.78 -6.52
N GLU A 72 -13.32 16.85 -7.31
CA GLU A 72 -14.75 16.47 -7.30
C GLU A 72 -14.99 14.98 -7.06
N ILE A 73 -14.03 14.13 -7.43
CA ILE A 73 -14.14 12.68 -7.27
C ILE A 73 -13.39 12.26 -6.01
N HIS A 74 -14.12 11.70 -5.07
CA HIS A 74 -13.58 11.14 -3.83
C HIS A 74 -13.63 9.62 -3.91
N ALA A 75 -12.47 8.96 -3.80
CA ALA A 75 -12.41 7.51 -3.81
C ALA A 75 -11.72 7.02 -2.52
N ILE A 76 -12.35 6.07 -1.85
CA ILE A 76 -11.78 5.36 -0.71
C ILE A 76 -11.63 3.90 -1.11
N THR A 77 -10.42 3.36 -0.96
CA THR A 77 -10.16 1.94 -1.16
C THR A 77 -9.65 1.34 0.14
N PHE A 78 -10.04 0.11 0.42
CA PHE A 78 -9.62 -0.60 1.62
C PHE A 78 -9.63 -2.10 1.37
N GLY A 79 -8.84 -2.82 2.14
CA GLY A 79 -8.91 -4.28 2.10
C GLY A 79 -7.67 -4.97 2.65
N PRO A 80 -7.79 -6.29 2.87
CA PRO A 80 -6.68 -7.14 3.24
C PRO A 80 -5.82 -7.51 2.03
N LYS A 81 -4.53 -7.67 2.27
CA LYS A 81 -3.51 -8.09 1.29
C LYS A 81 -2.62 -9.17 1.90
N LEU A 82 -2.38 -10.23 1.16
CA LEU A 82 -1.40 -11.26 1.46
C LEU A 82 -0.21 -11.09 0.52
N SER A 83 0.99 -10.91 1.08
CA SER A 83 2.22 -10.68 0.31
C SER A 83 3.30 -11.69 0.68
N TYR A 84 4.02 -12.19 -0.32
CA TYR A 84 5.16 -13.06 -0.12
C TYR A 84 6.47 -12.29 -0.34
N TYR A 85 7.44 -12.48 0.54
CA TYR A 85 8.73 -11.78 0.52
C TYR A 85 9.85 -12.70 0.04
N ALA A 86 10.16 -12.66 -1.25
CA ALA A 86 11.30 -13.38 -1.82
C ALA A 86 12.55 -12.49 -1.81
N ARG A 87 13.59 -12.89 -1.06
CA ARG A 87 14.85 -12.16 -1.05
C ARG A 87 15.58 -12.36 -2.37
N LEU A 88 15.82 -11.27 -3.11
CA LEU A 88 16.59 -11.27 -4.37
C LEU A 88 18.05 -10.96 -4.14
N ALA A 89 18.34 -10.00 -3.25
CA ALA A 89 19.68 -9.58 -2.88
C ALA A 89 19.71 -9.11 -1.44
N ASP A 90 20.88 -8.70 -0.95
CA ASP A 90 20.92 -8.03 0.35
C ASP A 90 20.04 -6.78 0.33
N LYS A 91 19.15 -6.67 1.32
CA LYS A 91 18.21 -5.53 1.47
C LYS A 91 17.21 -5.33 0.32
N PHE A 92 17.12 -6.26 -0.64
CA PHE A 92 16.21 -6.16 -1.77
C PHE A 92 15.32 -7.39 -1.90
N TYR A 93 14.01 -7.18 -1.92
CA TYR A 93 12.99 -8.22 -1.91
C TYR A 93 12.01 -8.03 -3.05
N TYR A 94 11.58 -9.14 -3.63
CA TYR A 94 10.41 -9.20 -4.49
C TYR A 94 9.20 -9.54 -3.63
N THR A 95 8.12 -8.75 -3.72
CA THR A 95 6.99 -8.79 -2.80
C THR A 95 5.65 -8.94 -3.51
N PRO A 96 5.46 -10.00 -4.33
CA PRO A 96 4.18 -10.23 -4.98
C PRO A 96 3.07 -10.40 -3.94
N GLY A 97 1.86 -10.00 -4.32
CA GLY A 97 0.73 -10.05 -3.41
C GLY A 97 -0.61 -10.27 -4.09
N VAL A 98 -1.56 -10.74 -3.30
CA VAL A 98 -2.97 -10.81 -3.65
C VAL A 98 -3.78 -10.05 -2.60
N SER A 99 -4.77 -9.28 -3.04
CA SER A 99 -5.63 -8.49 -2.17
C SER A 99 -7.10 -8.67 -2.50
N VAL A 100 -7.93 -8.52 -1.50
CA VAL A 100 -9.35 -8.24 -1.68
C VAL A 100 -9.52 -6.74 -1.49
N VAL A 101 -10.18 -6.08 -2.43
CA VAL A 101 -10.30 -4.62 -2.46
C VAL A 101 -11.77 -4.25 -2.38
N GLY A 102 -12.13 -3.45 -1.37
CA GLY A 102 -13.36 -2.68 -1.36
C GLY A 102 -13.06 -1.28 -1.88
N ALA A 103 -13.90 -0.76 -2.75
CA ALA A 103 -13.81 0.60 -3.24
C ALA A 103 -15.14 1.32 -3.03
N TYR A 104 -15.06 2.57 -2.60
CA TYR A 104 -16.19 3.50 -2.51
C TYR A 104 -15.82 4.76 -3.25
N VAL A 105 -16.64 5.15 -4.21
CA VAL A 105 -16.40 6.31 -5.07
C VAL A 105 -17.61 7.23 -5.01
N ASN A 106 -17.38 8.49 -4.71
CA ASN A 106 -18.37 9.56 -4.78
C ASN A 106 -18.00 10.51 -5.92
N VAL A 107 -18.95 10.73 -6.83
CA VAL A 107 -18.82 11.66 -7.96
C VAL A 107 -20.02 12.59 -7.97
N GLY A 108 -19.81 13.86 -7.62
CA GLY A 108 -20.88 14.87 -7.66
C GLY A 108 -22.12 14.54 -6.80
N GLY A 109 -21.94 13.77 -5.69
CA GLY A 109 -23.01 13.34 -4.81
C GLY A 109 -23.66 12.00 -5.18
N ALA A 110 -23.21 11.34 -6.23
CA ALA A 110 -23.59 9.96 -6.54
C ALA A 110 -22.55 8.98 -5.98
N ASP A 111 -23.01 7.99 -5.22
CA ASP A 111 -22.18 7.01 -4.53
C ASP A 111 -22.18 5.67 -5.26
N THR A 112 -21.01 5.06 -5.40
CA THR A 112 -20.85 3.72 -5.97
C THR A 112 -19.89 2.91 -5.10
N GLY A 113 -20.23 1.67 -4.81
CA GLY A 113 -19.39 0.75 -4.07
C GLY A 113 -19.03 -0.47 -4.91
N ASP A 114 -17.78 -0.84 -4.92
CA ASP A 114 -17.23 -1.99 -5.65
C ASP A 114 -16.46 -2.92 -4.71
N VAL A 115 -16.44 -4.20 -5.04
CA VAL A 115 -15.59 -5.19 -4.41
C VAL A 115 -14.80 -5.91 -5.48
N GLY A 116 -13.54 -6.22 -5.21
CA GLY A 116 -12.70 -6.86 -6.21
C GLY A 116 -11.52 -7.61 -5.64
N ILE A 117 -10.70 -8.08 -6.56
CA ILE A 117 -9.45 -8.78 -6.30
C ILE A 117 -8.32 -8.00 -6.96
N GLY A 118 -7.24 -7.77 -6.23
CA GLY A 118 -6.01 -7.17 -6.73
C GLY A 118 -4.86 -8.18 -6.73
N LEU A 119 -3.97 -8.04 -7.70
CA LEU A 119 -2.73 -8.81 -7.84
C LEU A 119 -1.56 -7.84 -8.05
N ASP A 120 -0.59 -7.88 -7.18
CA ASP A 120 0.68 -7.17 -7.36
C ASP A 120 1.72 -8.15 -7.88
N LEU A 121 2.04 -8.05 -9.16
CA LEU A 121 2.92 -9.00 -9.83
C LEU A 121 4.38 -8.52 -9.89
N ALA A 122 4.62 -7.22 -9.93
CA ALA A 122 5.95 -6.64 -9.91
C ALA A 122 6.09 -5.61 -8.78
N ALA A 123 5.98 -6.09 -7.57
CA ALA A 123 6.21 -5.31 -6.36
C ALA A 123 7.59 -5.64 -5.79
N PHE A 124 8.31 -4.63 -5.37
CA PHE A 124 9.65 -4.75 -4.82
C PHE A 124 9.79 -3.91 -3.56
N GLU A 125 10.59 -4.39 -2.63
CA GLU A 125 10.93 -3.63 -1.43
C GLU A 125 12.44 -3.52 -1.29
N PHE A 126 12.91 -2.29 -1.11
CA PHE A 126 14.27 -2.00 -0.68
C PHE A 126 14.26 -1.66 0.80
N ARG A 127 15.05 -2.39 1.59
CA ARG A 127 15.12 -2.27 3.04
C ARG A 127 16.54 -1.88 3.48
N PRO A 128 16.87 -0.57 3.50
CA PRO A 128 18.20 -0.08 3.86
C PRO A 128 18.58 -0.42 5.31
N THR A 129 17.58 -0.49 6.22
CA THR A 129 17.75 -0.87 7.61
C THR A 129 16.75 -1.97 8.00
N PRO A 130 16.94 -2.70 9.10
CA PRO A 130 15.98 -3.71 9.57
C PRO A 130 14.56 -3.15 9.80
N HIS A 131 14.46 -1.88 10.17
CA HIS A 131 13.20 -1.25 10.56
C HIS A 131 12.56 -0.38 9.49
N PHE A 132 13.25 -0.07 8.40
CA PHE A 132 12.73 0.81 7.38
C PHE A 132 12.77 0.16 6.00
N GLY A 133 11.65 0.17 5.29
CA GLY A 133 11.50 -0.32 3.93
C GLY A 133 10.85 0.71 3.02
N MET A 134 11.25 0.68 1.76
CA MET A 134 10.62 1.41 0.65
C MET A 134 10.05 0.37 -0.30
N ASN A 135 8.74 0.35 -0.48
CA ASN A 135 8.07 -0.54 -1.41
C ASN A 135 7.75 0.21 -2.70
N ILE A 136 8.00 -0.44 -3.83
CA ILE A 136 7.76 0.09 -5.18
C ILE A 136 6.92 -0.94 -5.92
N ASP A 137 5.72 -0.54 -6.32
CA ASP A 137 4.82 -1.34 -7.13
C ASP A 137 4.92 -0.88 -8.58
N LEU A 138 5.45 -1.74 -9.46
CA LEU A 138 5.66 -1.44 -10.89
C LEU A 138 4.55 -2.01 -11.77
N PHE A 139 3.92 -3.10 -11.34
CA PHE A 139 2.85 -3.72 -12.10
C PHE A 139 1.82 -4.34 -11.16
N SER A 140 0.61 -3.86 -11.25
CA SER A 140 -0.55 -4.39 -10.55
C SER A 140 -1.72 -4.62 -11.51
N MET A 141 -2.58 -5.55 -11.16
CA MET A 141 -3.81 -5.85 -11.86
C MET A 141 -4.95 -5.86 -10.85
N SER A 142 -6.10 -5.37 -11.24
CA SER A 142 -7.31 -5.48 -10.43
C SER A 142 -8.53 -5.82 -11.25
N ALA A 143 -9.42 -6.60 -10.65
CA ALA A 143 -10.72 -6.92 -11.18
C ALA A 143 -11.78 -6.50 -10.16
N LEU A 144 -12.66 -5.60 -10.52
CA LEU A 144 -13.75 -5.12 -9.69
C LEU A 144 -15.08 -5.69 -10.19
N PHE A 145 -15.96 -6.01 -9.25
CA PHE A 145 -17.25 -6.59 -9.47
C PHE A 145 -18.32 -5.68 -8.88
N ASN A 146 -19.00 -4.93 -9.74
CA ASN A 146 -20.18 -4.15 -9.39
C ASN A 146 -21.09 -4.10 -10.61
N ASN A 147 -22.34 -4.46 -10.51
CA ASN A 147 -23.32 -4.44 -11.62
C ASN A 147 -22.75 -4.80 -13.02
N GLY A 148 -21.51 -5.31 -13.05
CA GLY A 148 -20.68 -5.65 -14.20
C GLY A 148 -19.27 -6.06 -13.76
N PHE A 149 -18.45 -6.45 -14.72
CA PHE A 149 -17.05 -6.80 -14.53
C PHE A 149 -16.18 -5.68 -15.12
N SER A 150 -15.27 -5.11 -14.30
CA SER A 150 -14.22 -4.22 -14.78
C SER A 150 -12.85 -4.80 -14.48
N PHE A 151 -11.96 -4.74 -15.45
CA PHE A 151 -10.59 -5.18 -15.33
C PHE A 151 -9.65 -4.00 -15.59
N SER A 152 -8.69 -3.79 -14.72
CA SER A 152 -7.62 -2.81 -14.92
C SER A 152 -6.26 -3.47 -14.72
N ALA A 153 -5.30 -3.01 -15.50
CA ALA A 153 -3.90 -3.39 -15.37
C ALA A 153 -3.05 -2.12 -15.43
N ASP A 154 -2.33 -1.84 -14.36
CA ASP A 154 -1.44 -0.69 -14.25
C ASP A 154 0.00 -1.15 -14.41
N MET A 155 0.67 -0.63 -15.44
CA MET A 155 2.06 -0.94 -15.74
C MET A 155 2.87 0.34 -15.78
N MET A 156 3.80 0.52 -14.84
CA MET A 156 4.76 1.63 -14.73
C MET A 156 4.20 3.07 -14.77
N MET A 157 2.98 3.28 -15.27
CA MET A 157 2.37 4.61 -15.37
C MET A 157 1.82 5.11 -14.03
N ASN A 158 1.48 4.19 -13.11
CA ASN A 158 1.04 4.50 -11.75
C ASN A 158 1.99 3.88 -10.72
N THR A 159 3.30 4.01 -10.92
CA THR A 159 4.28 3.54 -9.95
C THR A 159 4.01 4.17 -8.60
N SER A 160 3.62 3.36 -7.63
CA SER A 160 3.44 3.81 -6.26
C SER A 160 4.68 3.54 -5.44
N VAL A 161 5.05 4.49 -4.61
CA VAL A 161 6.12 4.34 -3.63
C VAL A 161 5.51 4.48 -2.25
N SER A 162 5.70 3.46 -1.43
CA SER A 162 5.27 3.48 -0.05
C SER A 162 6.44 3.23 0.89
N PHE A 163 6.31 3.70 2.10
CA PHE A 163 7.30 3.54 3.16
C PHE A 163 6.71 2.67 4.26
N ARG A 164 7.53 1.77 4.81
CA ARG A 164 7.14 0.89 5.90
C ARG A 164 8.12 0.96 7.04
N TYR A 165 7.60 0.92 8.25
CA TYR A 165 8.37 0.76 9.47
C TYR A 165 8.05 -0.59 10.11
N TYR A 166 9.07 -1.35 10.44
CA TYR A 166 9.02 -2.69 11.00
C TYR A 166 9.38 -2.67 12.49
N PHE A 167 8.60 -3.40 13.26
CA PHE A 167 8.79 -3.54 14.72
C PHE A 167 9.47 -4.83 15.09
#